data_56cdf4802b2abfe6a8cd0eacee05fc41
#
_entry.id   56cdf4802b2abfe6a8cd0eacee05fc41
#
_cell.length_a   1.000
_cell.length_b   1.000
_cell.length_c   1.000
_cell.angle_alpha   90.00
_cell.angle_beta   90.00
_cell.angle_gamma   90.00
#
_symmetry.space_group_name_H-M   'P 1'
#
loop_
_entity.id
_entity.type
_entity.pdbx_description
1 polymer ?
#
loop_
_entity_poly.entity_id
_entity_poly.type
_entity_poly.pdbx_seq_one_letter_code
_entity_poly.pdbx_strand_id
1 'polypeptide(L)'
;FTTIDPASAKDHDDAIYFDVKENALYVAIADVSYFVKENSELDKQALQKSTSIYLPNKVLPMLPPSLSEEMCSLKENVDRYSYVFKIYLDKDYEIIKSELFEAIIKSHKKFSYGRIDRVIEGHLDKYNETEKEIFDYLIPLYEITKKVRKRRLQKGYDFISKEYRQKLNHNLELEGISVEESTASHQLIEECMLMANIEASKKLSNVGIFRIHDEPSFQSLSKLVDEVNLLGIKAEVKSSVHETITHIQAKAKNSVLIEEINDLIIKSQSQAKYSSKNLGHFGLGFDSYSHFTSPIRRYSDLVLHRMLKTKKAPASIDDICEHISANERKVDQLVWDYEDRKYARWAKNHIGEEFKAQIVDIERGIAKFYKDMPGLRIHLDNYRGEKLFLKIKITIKSSDLISKNIVGTIKNV
;
A
#
# COMPACT_ATOMS: atom_id res chain seq x y z
N PHE A 1 -12.17 1.72 21.43
CA PHE A 1 -11.36 1.82 20.21
C PHE A 1 -9.90 1.52 20.49
N THR A 2 -9.18 1.07 19.47
CA THR A 2 -7.73 0.84 19.49
C THR A 2 -7.12 1.23 18.14
N THR A 3 -5.86 1.70 18.15
CA THR A 3 -5.06 1.93 16.94
C THR A 3 -4.02 0.82 16.77
N ILE A 4 -3.75 0.40 15.54
CA ILE A 4 -2.77 -0.65 15.21
C ILE A 4 -1.92 -0.13 14.05
N ASP A 5 -0.66 0.19 14.35
CA ASP A 5 0.25 0.90 13.44
C ASP A 5 1.69 0.39 13.58
N PRO A 6 2.62 0.81 12.70
CA PRO A 6 4.05 0.65 12.97
C PRO A 6 4.42 1.26 14.33
N ALA A 7 5.35 0.63 15.05
CA ALA A 7 5.73 1.08 16.40
C ALA A 7 6.19 2.56 16.43
N SER A 8 6.83 3.02 15.37
CA SER A 8 7.36 4.39 15.21
C SER A 8 6.32 5.42 14.72
N ALA A 9 5.12 4.99 14.32
CA ALA A 9 4.08 5.89 13.83
C ALA A 9 3.60 6.87 14.92
N LYS A 10 3.36 8.12 14.51
CA LYS A 10 2.87 9.20 15.38
C LYS A 10 1.55 9.79 14.88
N ASP A 11 1.25 9.61 13.61
CA ASP A 11 0.11 10.11 12.85
C ASP A 11 -0.92 8.99 12.66
N HIS A 12 -1.68 8.71 13.73
CA HIS A 12 -2.71 7.66 13.74
C HIS A 12 -3.97 8.17 13.07
N ASP A 13 -4.19 7.76 11.82
CA ASP A 13 -5.36 8.13 11.03
C ASP A 13 -6.63 7.39 11.48
N ASP A 14 -6.49 6.12 11.88
CA ASP A 14 -7.60 5.20 12.10
C ASP A 14 -7.56 4.48 13.44
N ALA A 15 -8.73 4.20 13.97
CA ALA A 15 -8.95 3.34 15.13
C ALA A 15 -10.16 2.44 14.88
N ILE A 16 -10.11 1.22 15.39
CA ILE A 16 -11.17 0.23 15.22
C ILE A 16 -11.76 -0.21 16.56
N TYR A 17 -13.02 -0.62 16.50
CA TYR A 17 -13.73 -1.35 17.55
C TYR A 17 -14.75 -2.29 16.93
N PHE A 18 -14.90 -3.47 17.49
CA PHE A 18 -15.90 -4.42 17.03
C PHE A 18 -16.86 -4.76 18.16
N ASP A 19 -18.13 -4.45 17.99
CA ASP A 19 -19.19 -4.88 18.89
C ASP A 19 -19.63 -6.30 18.52
N VAL A 20 -19.18 -7.27 19.32
CA VAL A 20 -19.46 -8.69 19.10
C VAL A 20 -20.96 -8.99 19.22
N LYS A 21 -21.70 -8.26 20.07
CA LYS A 21 -23.13 -8.50 20.32
C LYS A 21 -23.99 -8.00 19.16
N GLU A 22 -23.67 -6.81 18.66
CA GLU A 22 -24.37 -6.21 17.53
C GLU A 22 -23.86 -6.70 16.18
N ASN A 23 -22.76 -7.47 16.14
CA ASN A 23 -22.01 -7.85 14.94
C ASN A 23 -21.69 -6.61 14.08
N ALA A 24 -21.18 -5.56 14.71
CA ALA A 24 -20.94 -4.26 14.10
C ALA A 24 -19.50 -3.81 14.23
N LEU A 25 -18.86 -3.50 13.11
CA LEU A 25 -17.54 -2.91 13.04
C LEU A 25 -17.64 -1.39 13.08
N TYR A 26 -16.89 -0.76 13.97
CA TYR A 26 -16.68 0.66 14.00
C TYR A 26 -15.28 0.97 13.46
N VAL A 27 -15.23 1.84 12.45
CA VAL A 27 -14.00 2.39 11.89
C VAL A 27 -14.03 3.90 12.11
N ALA A 28 -13.21 4.37 13.04
CA ALA A 28 -13.10 5.78 13.38
C ALA A 28 -11.88 6.37 12.70
N ILE A 29 -12.08 7.42 11.93
CA ILE A 29 -11.02 8.12 11.19
C ILE A 29 -10.85 9.51 11.76
N ALA A 30 -9.60 9.96 11.92
CA ALA A 30 -9.27 11.30 12.37
C ALA A 30 -10.03 12.36 11.54
N ASP A 31 -10.79 13.23 12.20
CA ASP A 31 -11.57 14.26 11.50
C ASP A 31 -10.72 15.49 11.18
N VAL A 32 -9.81 15.32 10.22
CA VAL A 32 -8.94 16.40 9.72
C VAL A 32 -9.78 17.55 9.14
N SER A 33 -10.94 17.24 8.55
CA SER A 33 -11.83 18.26 7.96
C SER A 33 -12.44 19.22 8.98
N TYR A 34 -12.43 18.84 10.26
CA TYR A 34 -12.80 19.74 11.35
C TYR A 34 -11.80 20.91 11.48
N PHE A 35 -10.51 20.64 11.34
CA PHE A 35 -9.42 21.61 11.51
C PHE A 35 -9.03 22.31 10.22
N VAL A 36 -8.95 21.60 9.11
CA VAL A 36 -8.51 22.10 7.80
C VAL A 36 -9.73 22.43 6.95
N LYS A 37 -10.12 23.71 6.96
CA LYS A 37 -11.28 24.19 6.20
C LYS A 37 -10.93 24.38 4.73
N GLU A 38 -11.89 24.10 3.87
CA GLU A 38 -11.76 24.30 2.43
C GLU A 38 -11.32 25.73 2.11
N ASN A 39 -10.40 25.89 1.15
CA ASN A 39 -9.80 27.14 0.70
C ASN A 39 -8.97 27.90 1.76
N SER A 40 -8.74 27.35 2.95
CA SER A 40 -7.78 27.92 3.92
C SER A 40 -6.34 27.78 3.41
N GLU A 41 -5.39 28.53 4.00
CA GLU A 41 -3.97 28.41 3.64
C GLU A 41 -3.41 27.01 3.92
N LEU A 42 -3.89 26.34 4.98
CA LEU A 42 -3.56 24.94 5.27
C LEU A 42 -4.10 24.01 4.18
N ASP A 43 -5.29 24.25 3.68
CA ASP A 43 -5.93 23.48 2.62
C ASP A 43 -5.17 23.61 1.30
N LYS A 44 -4.80 24.84 0.92
CA LYS A 44 -3.99 25.10 -0.28
C LYS A 44 -2.63 24.40 -0.23
N GLN A 45 -1.96 24.44 0.94
CA GLN A 45 -0.70 23.71 1.14
C GLN A 45 -0.88 22.19 1.10
N ALA A 46 -1.96 21.67 1.69
CA ALA A 46 -2.26 20.24 1.65
C ALA A 46 -2.56 19.77 0.22
N LEU A 47 -3.34 20.55 -0.56
CA LEU A 47 -3.58 20.27 -1.99
C LEU A 47 -2.27 20.27 -2.78
N GLN A 48 -1.42 21.30 -2.60
CA GLN A 48 -0.13 21.39 -3.29
C GLN A 48 0.76 20.17 -3.04
N LYS A 49 0.80 19.68 -1.80
CA LYS A 49 1.56 18.48 -1.43
C LYS A 49 0.84 17.20 -1.86
N SER A 50 -0.49 17.17 -1.81
CA SER A 50 -1.40 16.05 -2.11
C SER A 50 -1.26 14.85 -1.18
N THR A 51 -0.07 14.52 -0.73
CA THR A 51 0.21 13.37 0.16
C THR A 51 1.45 13.63 1.02
N SER A 52 1.55 12.90 2.13
CA SER A 52 2.80 12.80 2.89
C SER A 52 3.81 11.95 2.14
N ILE A 53 5.11 12.27 2.25
CA ILE A 53 6.20 11.56 1.60
C ILE A 53 7.00 10.80 2.66
N TYR A 54 7.11 9.49 2.51
CA TYR A 54 7.83 8.61 3.42
C TYR A 54 9.18 8.22 2.81
N LEU A 55 10.25 8.84 3.30
CA LEU A 55 11.64 8.51 2.94
C LEU A 55 12.24 7.57 3.99
N PRO A 56 13.28 6.80 3.66
CA PRO A 56 13.91 5.86 4.60
C PRO A 56 14.35 6.48 5.94
N ASN A 57 14.65 7.77 5.97
CA ASN A 57 15.16 8.46 7.16
C ASN A 57 14.23 9.54 7.72
N LYS A 58 13.17 9.92 7.02
CA LYS A 58 12.26 10.96 7.49
C LYS A 58 10.92 10.93 6.76
N VAL A 59 9.92 11.51 7.40
CA VAL A 59 8.61 11.81 6.80
C VAL A 59 8.56 13.30 6.47
N LEU A 60 8.06 13.64 5.27
CA LEU A 60 7.69 14.99 4.88
C LEU A 60 6.15 15.05 4.91
N PRO A 61 5.53 15.53 5.99
CA PRO A 61 4.10 15.40 6.17
C PRO A 61 3.31 16.36 5.27
N MET A 62 2.12 15.93 4.84
CA MET A 62 1.17 16.76 4.12
C MET A 62 0.71 17.95 4.96
N LEU A 63 0.38 17.69 6.22
CA LEU A 63 -0.02 18.69 7.19
C LEU A 63 1.12 19.02 8.17
N PRO A 64 1.12 20.19 8.82
CA PRO A 64 2.08 20.49 9.88
C PRO A 64 2.05 19.44 11.01
N PRO A 65 3.19 19.09 11.63
CA PRO A 65 3.25 18.09 12.71
C PRO A 65 2.32 18.39 13.89
N SER A 66 2.07 19.66 14.20
CA SER A 66 1.08 20.07 15.22
C SER A 66 -0.35 19.60 14.91
N LEU A 67 -0.69 19.39 13.64
CA LEU A 67 -1.96 18.78 13.23
C LEU A 67 -1.80 17.26 13.07
N SER A 68 -0.85 16.82 12.24
CA SER A 68 -0.73 15.41 11.87
C SER A 68 -0.35 14.49 13.02
N GLU A 69 0.56 14.93 13.90
CA GLU A 69 1.06 14.12 15.01
C GLU A 69 0.37 14.43 16.34
N GLU A 70 -0.29 15.63 16.48
CA GLU A 70 -0.86 16.07 17.75
C GLU A 70 -2.38 16.16 17.71
N MET A 71 -2.95 17.16 17.03
CA MET A 71 -4.38 17.48 17.14
C MET A 71 -5.29 16.46 16.45
N CYS A 72 -4.88 15.93 15.30
CA CYS A 72 -5.67 14.99 14.52
C CYS A 72 -5.37 13.53 14.89
N SER A 73 -4.13 13.21 15.26
CA SER A 73 -3.71 11.83 15.55
C SER A 73 -4.55 11.19 16.67
N LEU A 74 -5.10 10.00 16.43
CA LEU A 74 -5.91 9.22 17.37
C LEU A 74 -5.06 8.58 18.47
N LYS A 75 -4.38 9.45 19.26
CA LYS A 75 -3.44 9.04 20.31
C LYS A 75 -4.12 8.26 21.44
N GLU A 76 -3.36 7.34 22.05
CA GLU A 76 -3.79 6.55 23.21
C GLU A 76 -4.24 7.46 24.37
N ASN A 77 -5.41 7.17 24.92
CA ASN A 77 -6.04 7.84 26.08
C ASN A 77 -6.33 9.34 25.91
N VAL A 78 -6.46 9.82 24.67
CA VAL A 78 -6.81 11.22 24.38
C VAL A 78 -8.09 11.28 23.55
N ASP A 79 -9.00 12.17 23.94
CA ASP A 79 -10.22 12.43 23.19
C ASP A 79 -9.90 13.13 21.87
N ARG A 80 -10.44 12.60 20.75
CA ARG A 80 -10.18 13.09 19.39
C ARG A 80 -11.45 13.16 18.56
N TYR A 81 -11.57 14.25 17.80
CA TYR A 81 -12.60 14.36 16.76
C TYR A 81 -12.39 13.31 15.70
N SER A 82 -13.44 12.58 15.38
CA SER A 82 -13.40 11.47 14.45
C SER A 82 -14.65 11.43 13.59
N TYR A 83 -14.49 10.91 12.36
CA TYR A 83 -15.59 10.61 11.48
C TYR A 83 -15.71 9.08 11.41
N VAL A 84 -16.83 8.55 11.89
CA VAL A 84 -16.96 7.15 12.27
C VAL A 84 -17.95 6.44 11.36
N PHE A 85 -17.52 5.36 10.74
CA PHE A 85 -18.42 4.35 10.18
C PHE A 85 -18.78 3.31 11.23
N LYS A 86 -20.07 3.05 11.41
CA LYS A 86 -20.61 1.85 12.04
C LYS A 86 -21.16 0.96 10.95
N ILE A 87 -20.56 -0.21 10.76
CA ILE A 87 -20.85 -1.15 9.67
C ILE A 87 -21.43 -2.43 10.29
N TYR A 88 -22.69 -2.70 9.99
CA TYR A 88 -23.41 -3.89 10.49
C TYR A 88 -23.20 -5.04 9.52
N LEU A 89 -22.86 -6.19 10.07
CA LEU A 89 -22.62 -7.42 9.31
C LEU A 89 -23.73 -8.44 9.60
N ASP A 90 -24.13 -9.22 8.60
CA ASP A 90 -24.99 -10.38 8.77
C ASP A 90 -24.21 -11.61 9.28
N LYS A 91 -24.88 -12.77 9.35
CA LYS A 91 -24.29 -14.05 9.78
C LYS A 91 -23.20 -14.57 8.83
N ASP A 92 -23.21 -14.13 7.58
CA ASP A 92 -22.23 -14.49 6.55
C ASP A 92 -21.17 -13.40 6.39
N TYR A 93 -21.21 -12.36 7.27
CA TYR A 93 -20.32 -11.21 7.28
C TYR A 93 -20.40 -10.33 6.00
N GLU A 94 -21.61 -10.26 5.40
CA GLU A 94 -21.95 -9.26 4.39
C GLU A 94 -22.40 -7.97 5.07
N ILE A 95 -22.08 -6.83 4.44
CA ILE A 95 -22.51 -5.53 4.94
C ILE A 95 -24.01 -5.36 4.64
N ILE A 96 -24.83 -5.30 5.68
CA ILE A 96 -26.27 -5.04 5.56
C ILE A 96 -26.64 -3.58 5.67
N LYS A 97 -25.87 -2.80 6.43
CA LYS A 97 -26.13 -1.38 6.69
C LYS A 97 -24.86 -0.70 7.16
N SER A 98 -24.71 0.56 6.84
CA SER A 98 -23.69 1.41 7.44
C SER A 98 -24.25 2.78 7.83
N GLU A 99 -23.78 3.28 8.96
CA GLU A 99 -24.04 4.61 9.46
C GLU A 99 -22.73 5.39 9.48
N LEU A 100 -22.79 6.69 9.15
CA LEU A 100 -21.63 7.58 9.17
C LEU A 100 -21.97 8.82 10.00
N PHE A 101 -21.17 9.11 11.02
CA PHE A 101 -21.40 10.21 11.94
C PHE A 101 -20.12 10.79 12.51
N GLU A 102 -20.17 12.06 12.92
CA GLU A 102 -19.09 12.71 13.65
C GLU A 102 -19.16 12.31 15.13
N ALA A 103 -18.01 12.04 15.74
CA ALA A 103 -17.90 11.65 17.14
C ALA A 103 -16.62 12.16 17.78
N ILE A 104 -16.60 12.19 19.09
CA ILE A 104 -15.36 12.24 19.87
C ILE A 104 -15.09 10.83 20.35
N ILE A 105 -13.94 10.29 20.00
CA ILE A 105 -13.50 8.96 20.44
C ILE A 105 -12.28 9.04 21.32
N LYS A 106 -12.03 7.98 22.08
CA LYS A 106 -10.79 7.73 22.80
C LYS A 106 -10.22 6.37 22.39
N SER A 107 -9.00 6.36 21.88
CA SER A 107 -8.25 5.12 21.71
C SER A 107 -7.71 4.67 23.07
N HIS A 108 -8.11 3.50 23.54
CA HIS A 108 -7.67 2.99 24.85
C HIS A 108 -6.27 2.40 24.83
N LYS A 109 -5.82 1.97 23.64
CA LYS A 109 -4.50 1.37 23.47
C LYS A 109 -3.99 1.54 22.05
N LYS A 110 -2.70 1.87 21.92
CA LYS A 110 -1.94 1.76 20.68
C LYS A 110 -1.20 0.44 20.66
N PHE A 111 -1.35 -0.32 19.58
CA PHE A 111 -0.59 -1.54 19.34
C PHE A 111 0.33 -1.39 18.13
N SER A 112 1.45 -2.13 18.16
CA SER A 112 2.21 -2.40 16.94
C SER A 112 1.67 -3.66 16.25
N TYR A 113 1.81 -3.73 14.92
CA TYR A 113 1.43 -4.92 14.15
C TYR A 113 2.02 -6.20 14.75
N GLY A 114 3.32 -6.24 15.06
CA GLY A 114 3.95 -7.42 15.63
C GLY A 114 3.43 -7.81 17.03
N ARG A 115 2.81 -6.88 17.80
CA ARG A 115 2.13 -7.25 19.05
C ARG A 115 0.84 -7.99 18.76
N ILE A 116 0.07 -7.52 17.78
CA ILE A 116 -1.20 -8.17 17.40
C ILE A 116 -0.96 -9.50 16.68
N ASP A 117 0.09 -9.60 15.86
CA ASP A 117 0.46 -10.89 15.25
C ASP A 117 0.70 -11.96 16.31
N ARG A 118 1.47 -11.66 17.37
CA ARG A 118 1.67 -12.59 18.49
C ARG A 118 0.37 -12.98 19.20
N VAL A 119 -0.58 -12.03 19.31
CA VAL A 119 -1.90 -12.32 19.90
C VAL A 119 -2.68 -13.30 19.01
N ILE A 120 -2.69 -13.06 17.71
CA ILE A 120 -3.38 -13.90 16.71
C ILE A 120 -2.77 -15.32 16.67
N GLU A 121 -1.46 -15.43 16.82
CA GLU A 121 -0.72 -16.69 16.85
C GLU A 121 -0.85 -17.45 18.20
N GLY A 122 -1.50 -16.85 19.20
CA GLY A 122 -1.67 -17.45 20.52
C GLY A 122 -0.44 -17.32 21.43
N HIS A 123 0.55 -16.52 21.05
CA HIS A 123 1.77 -16.26 21.82
C HIS A 123 1.60 -15.05 22.76
N LEU A 124 0.76 -15.19 23.78
CA LEU A 124 0.46 -14.13 24.74
C LEU A 124 1.21 -14.36 26.05
N ASP A 125 2.33 -13.67 26.26
CA ASP A 125 3.12 -13.79 27.47
C ASP A 125 2.56 -12.99 28.65
N LYS A 126 2.15 -11.75 28.42
CA LYS A 126 1.57 -10.84 29.44
C LYS A 126 0.65 -9.81 28.79
N TYR A 127 -0.49 -9.56 29.41
CA TYR A 127 -1.43 -8.50 29.04
C TYR A 127 -2.17 -7.97 30.29
N ASN A 128 -2.59 -6.72 30.24
CA ASN A 128 -3.41 -6.10 31.29
C ASN A 128 -4.91 -6.22 30.94
N GLU A 129 -5.79 -5.78 31.85
CA GLU A 129 -7.25 -5.86 31.65
C GLU A 129 -7.71 -5.10 30.40
N THR A 130 -7.18 -3.91 30.13
CA THR A 130 -7.51 -3.12 28.93
C THR A 130 -7.12 -3.86 27.64
N GLU A 131 -5.94 -4.48 27.61
CA GLU A 131 -5.51 -5.28 26.47
C GLU A 131 -6.41 -6.51 26.31
N LYS A 132 -6.83 -7.15 27.39
CA LYS A 132 -7.75 -8.29 27.36
C LYS A 132 -9.09 -7.92 26.74
N GLU A 133 -9.73 -6.83 27.21
CA GLU A 133 -10.97 -6.33 26.64
C GLU A 133 -10.87 -6.08 25.13
N ILE A 134 -9.71 -5.56 24.67
CA ILE A 134 -9.45 -5.33 23.26
C ILE A 134 -9.28 -6.66 22.50
N PHE A 135 -8.54 -7.61 23.04
CA PHE A 135 -8.35 -8.91 22.41
C PHE A 135 -9.64 -9.72 22.31
N ASP A 136 -10.56 -9.55 23.26
CA ASP A 136 -11.89 -10.21 23.25
C ASP A 136 -12.72 -9.84 22.02
N TYR A 137 -12.50 -8.67 21.41
CA TYR A 137 -13.15 -8.31 20.14
C TYR A 137 -12.23 -8.39 18.91
N LEU A 138 -10.91 -8.22 19.08
CA LEU A 138 -9.98 -8.27 17.93
C LEU A 138 -9.84 -9.69 17.36
N ILE A 139 -9.82 -10.73 18.22
CA ILE A 139 -9.70 -12.10 17.75
C ILE A 139 -10.91 -12.52 16.91
N PRO A 140 -12.17 -12.31 17.36
CA PRO A 140 -13.34 -12.51 16.50
C PRO A 140 -13.31 -11.71 15.22
N LEU A 141 -12.93 -10.44 15.28
CA LEU A 141 -12.83 -9.56 14.11
C LEU A 141 -11.80 -10.10 13.10
N TYR A 142 -10.67 -10.62 13.56
CA TYR A 142 -9.68 -11.25 12.67
C TYR A 142 -10.28 -12.45 11.91
N GLU A 143 -11.05 -13.31 12.56
CA GLU A 143 -11.68 -14.44 11.88
C GLU A 143 -12.75 -13.97 10.87
N ILE A 144 -13.44 -12.87 11.15
CA ILE A 144 -14.36 -12.22 10.21
C ILE A 144 -13.62 -11.70 9.00
N THR A 145 -12.55 -10.90 9.21
CA THR A 145 -11.80 -10.28 8.12
C THR A 145 -11.13 -11.32 7.22
N LYS A 146 -10.69 -12.45 7.73
CA LYS A 146 -10.23 -13.60 6.91
C LYS A 146 -11.29 -14.08 5.92
N LYS A 147 -12.54 -14.22 6.37
CA LYS A 147 -13.64 -14.67 5.51
C LYS A 147 -14.01 -13.60 4.48
N VAL A 148 -14.06 -12.34 4.90
CA VAL A 148 -14.28 -11.18 3.99
C VAL A 148 -13.20 -11.15 2.92
N ARG A 149 -11.90 -11.24 3.30
CA ARG A 149 -10.76 -11.28 2.37
C ARG A 149 -10.87 -12.45 1.40
N LYS A 150 -11.13 -13.64 1.89
CA LYS A 150 -11.28 -14.84 1.04
C LYS A 150 -12.36 -14.65 -0.04
N ARG A 151 -13.48 -14.01 0.30
CA ARG A 151 -14.57 -13.71 -0.62
C ARG A 151 -14.15 -12.61 -1.63
N ARG A 152 -13.54 -11.54 -1.17
CA ARG A 152 -13.04 -10.46 -2.03
C ARG A 152 -12.07 -10.98 -3.09
N LEU A 153 -11.18 -11.87 -2.73
CA LEU A 153 -10.19 -12.46 -3.63
C LEU A 153 -10.77 -13.41 -4.70
N GLN A 154 -12.08 -13.67 -4.68
CA GLN A 154 -12.74 -14.32 -5.80
C GLN A 154 -12.97 -13.39 -6.99
N LYS A 155 -12.95 -12.06 -6.77
CA LYS A 155 -13.14 -11.03 -7.80
C LYS A 155 -11.91 -10.15 -7.98
N GLY A 156 -11.18 -9.91 -6.91
CA GLY A 156 -9.94 -9.14 -6.91
C GLY A 156 -8.70 -10.02 -6.88
N TYR A 157 -7.56 -9.39 -6.73
CA TYR A 157 -6.26 -10.07 -6.68
C TYR A 157 -5.56 -9.81 -5.34
N ASP A 158 -4.80 -10.79 -4.91
CA ASP A 158 -3.83 -10.64 -3.82
C ASP A 158 -2.45 -10.98 -4.38
N PHE A 159 -1.57 -10.02 -4.32
CA PHE A 159 -0.18 -10.22 -4.72
C PHE A 159 0.68 -10.23 -3.46
N ILE A 160 1.26 -11.39 -3.17
CA ILE A 160 2.30 -11.47 -2.14
C ILE A 160 3.49 -10.68 -2.68
N SER A 161 3.63 -9.44 -2.25
CA SER A 161 4.78 -8.60 -2.58
C SER A 161 5.64 -8.40 -1.35
N LYS A 162 6.95 -8.43 -1.55
CA LYS A 162 7.93 -8.06 -0.52
C LYS A 162 8.26 -6.59 -0.68
N GLU A 163 8.05 -5.83 0.37
CA GLU A 163 8.49 -4.44 0.42
C GLU A 163 9.91 -4.37 0.98
N TYR A 164 10.82 -3.80 0.19
CA TYR A 164 12.22 -3.63 0.58
C TYR A 164 12.41 -2.24 1.17
N ARG A 165 12.71 -2.15 2.47
CA ARG A 165 12.98 -0.88 3.14
C ARG A 165 14.46 -0.69 3.44
N GLN A 166 15.00 0.42 2.96
CA GLN A 166 16.38 0.80 3.20
C GLN A 166 16.59 1.17 4.68
N LYS A 167 17.57 0.52 5.33
CA LYS A 167 18.07 0.91 6.65
C LYS A 167 19.30 1.78 6.49
N LEU A 168 19.24 2.97 7.05
CA LEU A 168 20.34 3.94 7.00
C LEU A 168 21.01 4.03 8.38
N ASN A 169 22.36 4.16 8.37
CA ASN A 169 23.12 4.45 9.58
C ASN A 169 22.99 5.92 9.99
N HIS A 170 23.66 6.33 11.07
CA HIS A 170 23.64 7.71 11.58
C HIS A 170 24.21 8.74 10.59
N ASN A 171 25.04 8.33 9.62
CA ASN A 171 25.56 9.17 8.55
C ASN A 171 24.63 9.20 7.32
N LEU A 172 23.43 8.63 7.43
CA LEU A 172 22.46 8.47 6.34
C LEU A 172 23.00 7.64 5.16
N GLU A 173 23.93 6.74 5.41
CA GLU A 173 24.43 5.78 4.44
C GLU A 173 23.65 4.46 4.54
N LEU A 174 23.52 3.77 3.41
CA LEU A 174 22.81 2.51 3.34
C LEU A 174 23.60 1.41 4.07
N GLU A 175 23.04 0.89 5.15
CA GLU A 175 23.61 -0.17 5.98
C GLU A 175 23.04 -1.55 5.64
N GLY A 176 21.78 -1.59 5.20
CA GLY A 176 21.10 -2.84 4.85
C GLY A 176 19.66 -2.62 4.37
N ILE A 177 19.00 -3.72 4.07
CA ILE A 177 17.60 -3.75 3.64
C ILE A 177 16.80 -4.61 4.61
N SER A 178 15.68 -4.10 5.10
CA SER A 178 14.65 -4.94 5.74
C SER A 178 13.60 -5.33 4.73
N VAL A 179 13.14 -6.55 4.83
CA VAL A 179 12.00 -7.04 4.04
C VAL A 179 10.78 -6.98 4.96
N GLU A 180 9.76 -6.25 4.52
CA GLU A 180 8.46 -6.22 5.19
C GLU A 180 7.47 -7.06 4.40
N GLU A 181 6.78 -7.93 5.10
CA GLU A 181 5.73 -8.79 4.55
C GLU A 181 4.40 -8.44 5.20
N SER A 182 3.31 -8.53 4.46
CA SER A 182 1.97 -8.35 5.00
C SER A 182 1.64 -9.50 5.95
N THR A 183 1.51 -9.18 7.24
CA THR A 183 1.19 -10.15 8.30
C THR A 183 -0.32 -10.23 8.54
N ALA A 184 -0.74 -11.13 9.43
CA ALA A 184 -2.14 -11.31 9.80
C ALA A 184 -2.79 -10.02 10.33
N SER A 185 -2.07 -9.26 11.13
CA SER A 185 -2.55 -7.98 11.67
C SER A 185 -2.65 -6.89 10.60
N HIS A 186 -1.75 -6.86 9.61
CA HIS A 186 -1.86 -5.96 8.46
C HIS A 186 -3.12 -6.27 7.65
N GLN A 187 -3.39 -7.56 7.38
CA GLN A 187 -4.57 -8.00 6.64
C GLN A 187 -5.87 -7.69 7.39
N LEU A 188 -5.88 -7.83 8.73
CA LEU A 188 -7.03 -7.44 9.56
C LEU A 188 -7.37 -5.97 9.36
N ILE A 189 -6.39 -5.07 9.52
CA ILE A 189 -6.59 -3.62 9.38
C ILE A 189 -6.95 -3.26 7.94
N GLU A 190 -6.27 -3.84 6.96
CA GLU A 190 -6.56 -3.63 5.55
C GLU A 190 -8.04 -3.90 5.23
N GLU A 191 -8.58 -5.06 5.63
CA GLU A 191 -9.98 -5.39 5.34
C GLU A 191 -10.97 -4.46 6.08
N CYS A 192 -10.66 -4.04 7.32
CA CYS A 192 -11.48 -3.03 8.01
C CYS A 192 -11.49 -1.70 7.25
N MET A 193 -10.33 -1.24 6.77
CA MET A 193 -10.21 0.00 6.00
C MET A 193 -10.88 -0.12 4.63
N LEU A 194 -10.76 -1.26 3.96
CA LEU A 194 -11.45 -1.51 2.69
C LEU A 194 -12.98 -1.46 2.85
N MET A 195 -13.54 -2.04 3.91
CA MET A 195 -14.97 -1.94 4.20
C MET A 195 -15.43 -0.49 4.36
N ALA A 196 -14.70 0.33 5.14
CA ALA A 196 -15.02 1.75 5.32
C ALA A 196 -14.89 2.55 4.02
N ASN A 197 -13.85 2.29 3.21
CA ASN A 197 -13.60 2.93 1.93
C ASN A 197 -14.71 2.64 0.91
N ILE A 198 -15.19 1.38 0.85
CA ILE A 198 -16.32 0.97 0.00
C ILE A 198 -17.60 1.69 0.45
N GLU A 199 -17.89 1.67 1.75
CA GLU A 199 -19.09 2.32 2.28
C GLU A 199 -19.07 3.85 2.08
N ALA A 200 -17.89 4.47 2.15
CA ALA A 200 -17.73 5.88 1.83
C ALA A 200 -18.04 6.16 0.35
N SER A 201 -17.53 5.32 -0.56
CA SER A 201 -17.79 5.47 -1.99
C SER A 201 -19.28 5.32 -2.36
N LYS A 202 -20.00 4.41 -1.70
CA LYS A 202 -21.46 4.23 -1.89
C LYS A 202 -22.30 5.41 -1.44
N LYS A 203 -21.78 6.26 -0.53
CA LYS A 203 -22.48 7.47 -0.07
C LYS A 203 -22.28 8.67 -1.01
N LEU A 204 -21.43 8.56 -2.01
CA LEU A 204 -21.24 9.56 -3.05
C LEU A 204 -22.37 9.46 -4.09
N SER A 205 -22.66 10.61 -4.69
CA SER A 205 -23.55 10.70 -5.86
C SER A 205 -22.78 10.39 -7.17
N ASN A 206 -23.34 10.81 -8.31
CA ASN A 206 -22.70 10.60 -9.61
C ASN A 206 -21.34 11.32 -9.79
N VAL A 207 -21.08 12.34 -8.96
CA VAL A 207 -19.81 13.07 -8.92
C VAL A 207 -19.21 12.93 -7.55
N GLY A 208 -17.96 12.47 -7.49
CA GLY A 208 -17.28 12.18 -6.25
C GLY A 208 -15.77 12.35 -6.34
N ILE A 209 -15.05 11.72 -5.46
CA ILE A 209 -13.63 11.49 -5.55
C ILE A 209 -13.39 9.99 -5.39
N PHE A 210 -13.26 9.32 -6.51
CA PHE A 210 -13.12 7.85 -6.57
C PHE A 210 -11.67 7.47 -6.84
N ARG A 211 -11.22 6.38 -6.24
CA ARG A 211 -9.96 5.72 -6.60
C ARG A 211 -10.29 4.65 -7.62
N ILE A 212 -9.97 4.89 -8.87
CA ILE A 212 -10.28 3.99 -9.98
C ILE A 212 -9.04 3.24 -10.44
N HIS A 213 -9.25 2.04 -10.94
CA HIS A 213 -8.21 1.19 -11.49
C HIS A 213 -8.76 0.44 -12.70
N ASP A 214 -8.29 0.85 -13.88
CA ASP A 214 -8.73 0.26 -15.14
C ASP A 214 -8.11 -1.15 -15.33
N GLU A 215 -8.76 -1.99 -16.11
CA GLU A 215 -8.17 -3.26 -16.54
C GLU A 215 -6.87 -3.03 -17.34
N PRO A 216 -5.91 -3.96 -17.31
CA PRO A 216 -4.76 -3.90 -18.21
C PRO A 216 -5.20 -3.94 -19.67
N SER A 217 -4.48 -3.24 -20.54
CA SER A 217 -4.72 -3.29 -21.97
C SER A 217 -4.48 -4.69 -22.52
N PHE A 218 -5.15 -5.03 -23.64
CA PHE A 218 -4.91 -6.30 -24.33
C PHE A 218 -3.43 -6.49 -24.68
N GLN A 219 -2.74 -5.43 -25.10
CA GLN A 219 -1.32 -5.47 -25.41
C GLN A 219 -0.46 -5.82 -24.18
N SER A 220 -0.76 -5.20 -23.02
CA SER A 220 -0.07 -5.50 -21.76
C SER A 220 -0.31 -6.94 -21.32
N LEU A 221 -1.54 -7.43 -21.49
CA LEU A 221 -1.93 -8.79 -21.14
C LEU A 221 -1.26 -9.81 -22.05
N SER A 222 -1.20 -9.57 -23.37
CA SER A 222 -0.49 -10.43 -24.31
C SER A 222 0.99 -10.48 -24.01
N LYS A 223 1.63 -9.34 -23.73
CA LYS A 223 3.05 -9.30 -23.34
C LYS A 223 3.30 -10.11 -22.07
N LEU A 224 2.43 -10.00 -21.06
CA LEU A 224 2.50 -10.80 -19.84
C LEU A 224 2.48 -12.32 -20.15
N VAL A 225 1.53 -12.75 -20.99
CA VAL A 225 1.41 -14.16 -21.39
C VAL A 225 2.67 -14.64 -22.10
N ASP A 226 3.23 -13.84 -23.00
CA ASP A 226 4.47 -14.17 -23.70
C ASP A 226 5.66 -14.28 -22.74
N GLU A 227 5.82 -13.33 -21.82
CA GLU A 227 6.88 -13.36 -20.79
C GLU A 227 6.76 -14.61 -19.90
N VAL A 228 5.55 -14.95 -19.45
CA VAL A 228 5.29 -16.15 -18.63
C VAL A 228 5.57 -17.44 -19.41
N ASN A 229 5.24 -17.49 -20.71
CA ASN A 229 5.55 -18.62 -21.56
C ASN A 229 7.07 -18.82 -21.77
N LEU A 230 7.84 -17.73 -21.86
CA LEU A 230 9.31 -17.80 -21.92
C LEU A 230 9.92 -18.40 -20.65
N LEU A 231 9.20 -18.34 -19.52
CA LEU A 231 9.60 -18.97 -18.26
C LEU A 231 9.20 -20.45 -18.15
N GLY A 232 8.61 -21.00 -19.21
CA GLY A 232 8.21 -22.41 -19.28
C GLY A 232 6.84 -22.72 -18.66
N ILE A 233 6.06 -21.68 -18.31
CA ILE A 233 4.71 -21.83 -17.80
C ILE A 233 3.73 -21.62 -18.96
N LYS A 234 3.06 -22.69 -19.38
CA LYS A 234 2.09 -22.64 -20.49
C LYS A 234 0.87 -21.83 -20.09
N ALA A 235 0.83 -20.58 -20.49
CA ALA A 235 -0.26 -19.63 -20.31
C ALA A 235 -0.85 -19.20 -21.65
N GLU A 236 -2.11 -18.82 -21.66
CA GLU A 236 -2.83 -18.29 -22.82
C GLU A 236 -3.82 -17.21 -22.38
N VAL A 237 -4.12 -16.29 -23.27
CA VAL A 237 -5.16 -15.27 -23.02
C VAL A 237 -6.51 -15.97 -22.99
N LYS A 238 -7.29 -15.77 -21.92
CA LYS A 238 -8.64 -16.30 -21.71
C LYS A 238 -9.68 -15.28 -22.14
N SER A 239 -10.97 -15.63 -21.91
CA SER A 239 -12.12 -14.79 -22.28
C SER A 239 -12.19 -13.45 -21.53
N SER A 240 -11.56 -13.38 -20.34
CA SER A 240 -11.45 -12.14 -19.56
C SER A 240 -10.04 -11.97 -19.00
N VAL A 241 -9.72 -10.72 -18.62
CA VAL A 241 -8.46 -10.40 -17.92
C VAL A 241 -8.37 -11.18 -16.62
N HIS A 242 -9.47 -11.24 -15.87
CA HIS A 242 -9.53 -11.96 -14.60
C HIS A 242 -9.21 -13.45 -14.77
N GLU A 243 -9.83 -14.11 -15.74
CA GLU A 243 -9.56 -15.52 -16.03
C GLU A 243 -8.13 -15.76 -16.48
N THR A 244 -7.56 -14.84 -17.28
CA THR A 244 -6.17 -14.94 -17.74
C THR A 244 -5.20 -14.88 -16.55
N ILE A 245 -5.33 -13.89 -15.68
CA ILE A 245 -4.46 -13.73 -14.50
C ILE A 245 -4.61 -14.91 -13.55
N THR A 246 -5.84 -15.32 -13.24
CA THR A 246 -6.11 -16.47 -12.37
C THR A 246 -5.53 -17.76 -12.95
N HIS A 247 -5.62 -17.95 -14.28
CA HIS A 247 -5.01 -19.08 -14.96
C HIS A 247 -3.48 -19.07 -14.82
N ILE A 248 -2.83 -17.92 -15.02
CA ILE A 248 -1.38 -17.77 -14.83
C ILE A 248 -0.99 -18.10 -13.39
N GLN A 249 -1.67 -17.52 -12.40
CA GLN A 249 -1.40 -17.78 -10.98
C GLN A 249 -1.59 -19.25 -10.61
N ALA A 250 -2.65 -19.90 -11.10
CA ALA A 250 -2.87 -21.33 -10.87
C ALA A 250 -1.77 -22.20 -11.45
N LYS A 251 -1.29 -21.89 -12.66
CA LYS A 251 -0.17 -22.60 -13.29
C LYS A 251 1.16 -22.35 -12.59
N ALA A 252 1.37 -21.15 -12.07
CA ALA A 252 2.59 -20.73 -11.39
C ALA A 252 2.66 -21.17 -9.92
N LYS A 253 1.55 -21.61 -9.31
CA LYS A 253 1.40 -21.85 -7.86
C LYS A 253 2.52 -22.66 -7.22
N ASN A 254 3.05 -23.66 -7.93
CA ASN A 254 4.13 -24.53 -7.46
C ASN A 254 5.48 -24.20 -8.13
N SER A 255 5.57 -23.11 -8.86
CA SER A 255 6.82 -22.68 -9.50
C SER A 255 7.74 -22.03 -8.48
N VAL A 256 9.04 -22.26 -8.63
CA VAL A 256 10.08 -21.52 -7.88
C VAL A 256 10.14 -20.04 -8.27
N LEU A 257 9.44 -19.63 -9.34
CA LEU A 257 9.36 -18.27 -9.89
C LEU A 257 8.01 -17.60 -9.57
N ILE A 258 7.25 -18.08 -8.58
CA ILE A 258 5.92 -17.53 -8.27
C ILE A 258 5.98 -16.03 -7.90
N GLU A 259 7.00 -15.61 -7.14
CA GLU A 259 7.17 -14.19 -6.76
C GLU A 259 7.44 -13.35 -8.01
N GLU A 260 8.35 -13.78 -8.88
CA GLU A 260 8.69 -13.10 -10.13
C GLU A 260 7.51 -13.01 -11.09
N ILE A 261 6.69 -14.06 -11.16
CA ILE A 261 5.48 -14.06 -11.99
C ILE A 261 4.44 -13.09 -11.43
N ASN A 262 4.27 -13.01 -10.11
CA ASN A 262 3.42 -11.99 -9.49
C ASN A 262 3.92 -10.57 -9.79
N ASP A 263 5.24 -10.34 -9.78
CA ASP A 263 5.83 -9.05 -10.18
C ASP A 263 5.52 -8.72 -11.66
N LEU A 264 5.54 -9.69 -12.57
CA LEU A 264 5.15 -9.51 -13.97
C LEU A 264 3.65 -9.18 -14.09
N ILE A 265 2.80 -9.85 -13.34
CA ILE A 265 1.35 -9.58 -13.32
C ILE A 265 1.12 -8.14 -12.81
N ILE A 266 1.76 -7.73 -11.70
CA ILE A 266 1.66 -6.36 -11.17
C ILE A 266 2.12 -5.34 -12.22
N LYS A 267 3.24 -5.59 -12.89
CA LYS A 267 3.79 -4.72 -13.95
C LYS A 267 2.85 -4.57 -15.15
N SER A 268 2.05 -5.58 -15.45
CA SER A 268 1.09 -5.55 -16.57
C SER A 268 -0.15 -4.70 -16.25
N GLN A 269 -0.42 -4.40 -14.97
CA GLN A 269 -1.61 -3.67 -14.54
C GLN A 269 -1.58 -2.20 -14.98
N SER A 270 -2.76 -1.63 -15.19
CA SER A 270 -2.93 -0.20 -15.32
C SER A 270 -2.60 0.50 -13.99
N GLN A 271 -2.21 1.76 -14.05
CA GLN A 271 -1.97 2.53 -12.83
C GLN A 271 -3.28 3.07 -12.27
N ALA A 272 -3.53 2.88 -10.97
CA ALA A 272 -4.67 3.48 -10.30
C ALA A 272 -4.55 5.02 -10.27
N LYS A 273 -5.69 5.73 -10.35
CA LYS A 273 -5.77 7.19 -10.34
C LYS A 273 -7.03 7.67 -9.62
N TYR A 274 -7.11 8.95 -9.33
CA TYR A 274 -8.33 9.57 -8.84
C TYR A 274 -9.18 10.08 -10.00
N SER A 275 -10.51 10.01 -9.84
CA SER A 275 -11.48 10.46 -10.84
C SER A 275 -12.73 11.00 -10.15
N SER A 276 -13.35 12.00 -10.74
CA SER A 276 -14.66 12.49 -10.30
C SER A 276 -15.81 11.52 -10.63
N LYS A 277 -15.56 10.58 -11.54
CA LYS A 277 -16.53 9.56 -11.98
C LYS A 277 -16.10 8.19 -11.47
N ASN A 278 -17.09 7.41 -11.02
CA ASN A 278 -16.86 6.02 -10.64
C ASN A 278 -16.68 5.15 -11.89
N LEU A 279 -15.53 4.49 -12.00
CA LEU A 279 -15.21 3.52 -13.06
C LEU A 279 -14.82 2.15 -12.47
N GLY A 280 -15.04 1.96 -11.16
CA GLY A 280 -14.65 0.75 -10.46
C GLY A 280 -13.16 0.66 -10.14
N HIS A 281 -12.77 -0.41 -9.46
CA HIS A 281 -11.38 -0.70 -9.11
C HIS A 281 -11.06 -2.16 -9.43
N PHE A 282 -10.57 -2.42 -10.64
CA PHE A 282 -10.31 -3.76 -11.15
C PHE A 282 -9.43 -4.60 -10.21
N GLY A 283 -8.27 -4.09 -9.80
CA GLY A 283 -7.33 -4.84 -8.97
C GLY A 283 -7.90 -5.30 -7.62
N LEU A 284 -8.83 -4.54 -7.02
CA LEU A 284 -9.51 -4.89 -5.78
C LEU A 284 -10.81 -5.67 -6.00
N GLY A 285 -11.33 -5.70 -7.24
CA GLY A 285 -12.60 -6.34 -7.59
C GLY A 285 -13.82 -5.58 -7.07
N PHE A 286 -13.75 -4.24 -6.98
CA PHE A 286 -14.81 -3.39 -6.45
C PHE A 286 -15.49 -2.57 -7.56
N ASP A 287 -16.83 -2.54 -7.51
CA ASP A 287 -17.63 -1.72 -8.42
C ASP A 287 -17.54 -0.22 -8.11
N SER A 288 -17.18 0.14 -6.87
CA SER A 288 -16.94 1.52 -6.41
C SER A 288 -15.95 1.53 -5.27
N TYR A 289 -15.02 2.47 -5.31
CA TYR A 289 -13.99 2.60 -4.27
C TYR A 289 -13.52 4.04 -4.13
N SER A 290 -13.32 4.48 -2.89
CA SER A 290 -12.78 5.80 -2.56
C SER A 290 -11.87 5.69 -1.35
N HIS A 291 -10.85 6.52 -1.29
CA HIS A 291 -10.00 6.62 -0.12
C HIS A 291 -10.64 7.52 0.95
N PHE A 292 -10.95 6.96 2.12
CA PHE A 292 -11.60 7.64 3.24
C PHE A 292 -10.74 7.62 4.51
N THR A 293 -9.87 6.62 4.64
CA THR A 293 -9.31 6.18 5.93
C THR A 293 -7.98 6.82 6.31
N SER A 294 -7.46 7.78 5.53
CA SER A 294 -6.15 8.40 5.85
C SER A 294 -6.07 9.90 5.52
N PRO A 295 -6.94 10.76 6.08
CA PRO A 295 -6.99 12.19 5.76
C PRO A 295 -5.81 13.01 6.32
N ILE A 296 -5.04 12.48 7.28
CA ILE A 296 -3.82 13.14 7.77
C ILE A 296 -2.75 13.16 6.67
N ARG A 297 -2.69 12.10 5.86
CA ARG A 297 -1.62 11.89 4.87
C ARG A 297 -2.07 11.86 3.42
N ARG A 298 -3.36 11.89 3.11
CA ARG A 298 -3.89 11.95 1.73
C ARG A 298 -4.93 13.05 1.58
N TYR A 299 -4.72 13.93 0.63
CA TYR A 299 -5.66 15.02 0.35
C TYR A 299 -7.00 14.52 -0.20
N SER A 300 -7.02 13.41 -0.94
CA SER A 300 -8.24 12.76 -1.43
C SER A 300 -9.22 12.46 -0.31
N ASP A 301 -8.73 11.94 0.80
CA ASP A 301 -9.54 11.56 1.97
C ASP A 301 -10.10 12.79 2.66
N LEU A 302 -9.32 13.86 2.78
CA LEU A 302 -9.76 15.13 3.32
C LEU A 302 -10.90 15.75 2.49
N VAL A 303 -10.77 15.73 1.16
CA VAL A 303 -11.82 16.18 0.23
C VAL A 303 -13.06 15.31 0.39
N LEU A 304 -12.90 13.99 0.43
CA LEU A 304 -14.01 13.05 0.60
C LEU A 304 -14.76 13.29 1.91
N HIS A 305 -14.06 13.50 3.04
CA HIS A 305 -14.70 13.82 4.33
C HIS A 305 -15.58 15.07 4.21
N ARG A 306 -15.09 16.14 3.58
CA ARG A 306 -15.88 17.37 3.36
C ARG A 306 -17.09 17.11 2.48
N MET A 307 -16.94 16.37 1.40
CA MET A 307 -18.04 16.01 0.49
C MET A 307 -19.13 15.23 1.22
N LEU A 308 -18.74 14.26 2.06
CA LEU A 308 -19.70 13.45 2.82
C LEU A 308 -20.45 14.26 3.88
N LYS A 309 -19.81 15.28 4.47
CA LYS A 309 -20.45 16.20 5.43
C LYS A 309 -21.37 17.21 4.74
N THR A 310 -20.91 17.84 3.67
CA THR A 310 -21.64 18.90 2.98
C THR A 310 -22.65 18.40 1.95
N LYS A 311 -22.53 17.14 1.53
CA LYS A 311 -23.26 16.53 0.40
C LYS A 311 -23.04 17.25 -0.94
N LYS A 312 -21.90 17.92 -1.08
CA LYS A 312 -21.55 18.69 -2.27
C LYS A 312 -20.12 18.37 -2.70
N ALA A 313 -19.92 18.23 -4.01
CA ALA A 313 -18.59 18.18 -4.60
C ALA A 313 -18.06 19.59 -4.82
N PRO A 314 -16.75 19.84 -4.65
CA PRO A 314 -16.12 21.07 -5.09
C PRO A 314 -16.33 21.26 -6.61
N ALA A 315 -16.50 22.50 -7.07
CA ALA A 315 -16.64 22.79 -8.50
C ALA A 315 -15.40 22.38 -9.30
N SER A 316 -14.22 22.38 -8.65
CA SER A 316 -12.93 22.00 -9.23
C SER A 316 -12.57 20.52 -9.01
N ILE A 317 -13.53 19.63 -8.76
CA ILE A 317 -13.23 18.23 -8.39
C ILE A 317 -12.42 17.49 -9.47
N ASP A 318 -12.66 17.76 -10.73
CA ASP A 318 -11.89 17.15 -11.83
C ASP A 318 -10.43 17.61 -11.79
N ASP A 319 -10.18 18.91 -11.63
CA ASP A 319 -8.83 19.47 -11.51
C ASP A 319 -8.10 18.93 -10.27
N ILE A 320 -8.82 18.77 -9.14
CA ILE A 320 -8.29 18.17 -7.92
C ILE A 320 -7.87 16.72 -8.19
N CYS A 321 -8.73 15.91 -8.80
CA CYS A 321 -8.43 14.51 -9.12
C CYS A 321 -7.21 14.37 -10.05
N GLU A 322 -7.10 15.21 -11.07
CA GLU A 322 -5.96 15.23 -11.98
C GLU A 322 -4.68 15.63 -11.26
N HIS A 323 -4.73 16.73 -10.47
CA HIS A 323 -3.59 17.24 -9.72
C HIS A 323 -3.04 16.20 -8.72
N ILE A 324 -3.90 15.63 -7.88
CA ILE A 324 -3.44 14.66 -6.87
C ILE A 324 -2.92 13.36 -7.49
N SER A 325 -3.50 12.92 -8.62
CA SER A 325 -2.99 11.76 -9.37
C SER A 325 -1.63 12.03 -9.98
N ALA A 326 -1.43 13.23 -10.55
CA ALA A 326 -0.15 13.63 -11.10
C ALA A 326 0.93 13.78 -10.01
N ASN A 327 0.57 14.35 -8.84
CA ASN A 327 1.49 14.51 -7.73
C ASN A 327 1.86 13.16 -7.09
N GLU A 328 0.94 12.22 -6.96
CA GLU A 328 1.23 10.86 -6.47
C GLU A 328 2.37 10.24 -7.30
N ARG A 329 2.28 10.28 -8.64
CA ARG A 329 3.35 9.78 -9.53
C ARG A 329 4.68 10.51 -9.35
N LYS A 330 4.66 11.84 -9.13
CA LYS A 330 5.88 12.61 -8.86
C LYS A 330 6.51 12.23 -7.52
N VAL A 331 5.68 11.97 -6.52
CA VAL A 331 6.14 11.54 -5.19
C VAL A 331 6.77 10.15 -5.28
N ASP A 332 6.15 9.20 -5.96
CA ASP A 332 6.72 7.87 -6.19
C ASP A 332 8.09 7.97 -6.88
N GLN A 333 8.19 8.77 -7.95
CA GLN A 333 9.45 8.99 -8.65
C GLN A 333 10.51 9.63 -7.75
N LEU A 334 10.12 10.58 -6.88
CA LEU A 334 11.03 11.22 -5.94
C LEU A 334 11.57 10.21 -4.91
N VAL A 335 10.71 9.33 -4.40
CA VAL A 335 11.11 8.28 -3.44
C VAL A 335 12.08 7.31 -4.11
N TRP A 336 11.77 6.81 -5.29
CA TRP A 336 12.67 5.94 -6.06
C TRP A 336 14.00 6.62 -6.37
N ASP A 337 13.98 7.88 -6.79
CA ASP A 337 15.19 8.65 -7.05
C ASP A 337 16.06 8.83 -5.79
N TYR A 338 15.43 8.98 -4.63
CA TYR A 338 16.14 9.05 -3.36
C TYR A 338 16.79 7.71 -3.01
N GLU A 339 16.03 6.61 -3.12
CA GLU A 339 16.50 5.26 -2.84
C GLU A 339 17.62 4.82 -3.81
N ASP A 340 17.47 5.10 -5.11
CA ASP A 340 18.48 4.80 -6.12
C ASP A 340 19.81 5.53 -5.85
N ARG A 341 19.77 6.78 -5.33
CA ARG A 341 20.98 7.49 -4.92
C ARG A 341 21.67 6.83 -3.72
N LYS A 342 20.88 6.25 -2.79
CA LYS A 342 21.45 5.49 -1.68
C LYS A 342 22.12 4.22 -2.17
N TYR A 343 21.47 3.50 -3.08
CA TYR A 343 22.06 2.33 -3.73
C TYR A 343 23.33 2.68 -4.53
N ALA A 344 23.31 3.76 -5.30
CA ALA A 344 24.48 4.20 -6.06
C ALA A 344 25.66 4.56 -5.15
N ARG A 345 25.39 5.25 -4.01
CA ARG A 345 26.45 5.57 -3.02
C ARG A 345 27.02 4.30 -2.40
N TRP A 346 26.17 3.35 -2.02
CA TRP A 346 26.60 2.07 -1.51
C TRP A 346 27.45 1.33 -2.54
N ALA A 347 26.99 1.20 -3.78
CA ALA A 347 27.70 0.52 -4.87
C ALA A 347 29.07 1.16 -5.18
N LYS A 348 29.21 2.50 -5.05
CA LYS A 348 30.47 3.20 -5.21
C LYS A 348 31.56 2.73 -4.23
N ASN A 349 31.15 2.36 -3.02
CA ASN A 349 32.08 1.86 -1.99
C ASN A 349 32.39 0.37 -2.13
N HIS A 350 31.71 -0.34 -3.05
CA HIS A 350 31.85 -1.79 -3.28
C HIS A 350 32.28 -2.13 -4.70
N ILE A 351 32.96 -1.17 -5.39
CA ILE A 351 33.52 -1.39 -6.73
C ILE A 351 34.58 -2.50 -6.66
N GLY A 352 34.49 -3.46 -7.57
CA GLY A 352 35.37 -4.64 -7.62
C GLY A 352 34.84 -5.86 -6.83
N GLU A 353 33.83 -5.69 -6.00
CA GLU A 353 33.24 -6.80 -5.23
C GLU A 353 32.20 -7.56 -6.03
N GLU A 354 31.99 -8.85 -5.63
CA GLU A 354 31.08 -9.78 -6.30
C GLU A 354 29.79 -9.95 -5.53
N PHE A 355 28.66 -9.92 -6.26
CA PHE A 355 27.31 -10.05 -5.69
C PHE A 355 26.45 -11.02 -6.51
N LYS A 356 25.38 -11.51 -5.88
CA LYS A 356 24.37 -12.36 -6.50
C LYS A 356 23.21 -11.51 -6.98
N ALA A 357 22.91 -11.59 -8.27
CA ALA A 357 21.83 -10.87 -8.91
C ALA A 357 21.00 -11.80 -9.81
N GLN A 358 19.85 -11.29 -10.23
CA GLN A 358 18.93 -11.97 -11.13
C GLN A 358 18.56 -10.99 -12.26
N ILE A 359 18.54 -11.46 -13.50
CA ILE A 359 18.16 -10.63 -14.64
C ILE A 359 16.66 -10.31 -14.55
N VAL A 360 16.31 -9.02 -14.57
CA VAL A 360 14.91 -8.54 -14.44
C VAL A 360 14.41 -7.74 -15.63
N ASP A 361 15.30 -7.35 -16.54
CA ASP A 361 14.97 -6.65 -17.78
C ASP A 361 15.93 -7.10 -18.89
N ILE A 362 15.39 -7.89 -19.81
CA ILE A 362 16.14 -8.45 -20.93
C ILE A 362 16.36 -7.46 -22.09
N GLU A 363 15.49 -6.44 -22.19
CA GLU A 363 15.60 -5.42 -23.25
C GLU A 363 16.75 -4.44 -22.94
N ARG A 364 16.93 -4.13 -21.65
CA ARG A 364 17.91 -3.15 -21.17
C ARG A 364 19.15 -3.77 -20.53
N GLY A 365 19.21 -5.10 -20.38
CA GLY A 365 20.29 -5.80 -19.70
C GLY A 365 20.43 -5.39 -18.24
N ILE A 366 19.32 -5.36 -17.49
CA ILE A 366 19.32 -4.98 -16.09
C ILE A 366 19.16 -6.23 -15.21
N ALA A 367 20.03 -6.33 -14.19
CA ALA A 367 19.89 -7.28 -13.12
C ALA A 367 19.51 -6.60 -11.80
N LYS A 368 18.85 -7.34 -10.90
CA LYS A 368 18.45 -6.91 -9.55
C LYS A 368 19.11 -7.84 -8.52
N PHE A 369 19.68 -7.29 -7.48
CA PHE A 369 20.23 -8.09 -6.38
C PHE A 369 19.08 -8.76 -5.62
N TYR A 370 19.24 -10.04 -5.28
CA TYR A 370 18.29 -10.80 -4.47
C TYR A 370 18.88 -11.23 -3.11
N LYS A 371 20.18 -10.97 -2.90
CA LYS A 371 20.89 -11.12 -1.63
C LYS A 371 21.69 -9.85 -1.33
N ASP A 372 22.18 -9.73 -0.11
CA ASP A 372 23.01 -8.64 0.43
C ASP A 372 22.30 -7.28 0.38
N MET A 373 22.02 -6.74 -0.80
CA MET A 373 21.25 -5.51 -1.03
C MET A 373 20.06 -5.77 -1.96
N PRO A 374 19.05 -6.52 -1.53
CA PRO A 374 17.88 -6.83 -2.37
C PRO A 374 17.19 -5.52 -2.81
N GLY A 375 16.80 -5.49 -4.08
CA GLY A 375 16.21 -4.31 -4.70
C GLY A 375 17.17 -3.44 -5.50
N LEU A 376 18.49 -3.47 -5.23
CA LEU A 376 19.49 -2.77 -6.02
C LEU A 376 19.47 -3.26 -7.46
N ARG A 377 19.36 -2.31 -8.41
CA ARG A 377 19.41 -2.58 -9.85
C ARG A 377 20.75 -2.20 -10.43
N ILE A 378 21.26 -3.01 -11.39
CA ILE A 378 22.55 -2.82 -12.01
C ILE A 378 22.46 -3.08 -13.52
N HIS A 379 23.06 -2.21 -14.34
CA HIS A 379 23.19 -2.40 -15.77
C HIS A 379 24.40 -3.32 -16.07
N LEU A 380 24.19 -4.27 -16.94
CA LEU A 380 25.19 -5.26 -17.31
C LEU A 380 25.91 -4.84 -18.60
N ASP A 381 27.20 -4.52 -18.52
CA ASP A 381 27.99 -4.04 -19.66
C ASP A 381 28.37 -5.16 -20.66
N ASN A 382 28.34 -6.41 -20.24
CA ASN A 382 28.62 -7.59 -21.06
C ASN A 382 27.39 -8.48 -21.29
N TYR A 383 26.17 -7.90 -21.16
CA TYR A 383 24.93 -8.61 -21.44
C TYR A 383 24.85 -9.09 -22.89
N ARG A 384 24.46 -10.37 -23.11
CA ARG A 384 24.40 -11.01 -24.42
C ARG A 384 23.04 -11.65 -24.72
N GLY A 385 21.98 -11.28 -23.99
CA GLY A 385 20.65 -11.85 -24.16
C GLY A 385 20.37 -13.04 -23.23
N GLU A 386 20.96 -13.04 -22.05
CA GLU A 386 20.69 -14.02 -21.02
C GLU A 386 19.20 -14.01 -20.64
N LYS A 387 18.69 -15.18 -20.20
CA LYS A 387 17.27 -15.39 -19.96
C LYS A 387 16.77 -14.56 -18.78
N LEU A 388 15.51 -14.12 -18.89
CA LEU A 388 14.79 -13.47 -17.80
C LEU A 388 14.82 -14.35 -16.53
N PHE A 389 15.05 -13.73 -15.38
CA PHE A 389 15.18 -14.34 -14.05
C PHE A 389 16.33 -15.34 -13.88
N LEU A 390 17.26 -15.38 -14.83
CA LEU A 390 18.50 -16.13 -14.64
C LEU A 390 19.28 -15.54 -13.46
N LYS A 391 19.65 -16.39 -12.50
CA LYS A 391 20.52 -16.03 -11.37
C LYS A 391 21.96 -16.05 -11.82
N ILE A 392 22.66 -14.94 -11.59
CA ILE A 392 24.03 -14.69 -12.03
C ILE A 392 24.89 -14.18 -10.88
N LYS A 393 26.21 -14.26 -11.06
CA LYS A 393 27.18 -13.50 -10.26
C LYS A 393 27.65 -12.30 -11.07
N ILE A 394 27.76 -11.17 -10.44
CA ILE A 394 28.21 -9.92 -11.06
C ILE A 394 29.31 -9.26 -10.23
N THR A 395 30.18 -8.51 -10.88
CA THR A 395 31.13 -7.62 -10.21
C THR A 395 30.71 -6.19 -10.49
N ILE A 396 30.65 -5.33 -9.47
CA ILE A 396 30.38 -3.90 -9.65
C ILE A 396 31.59 -3.24 -10.29
N LYS A 397 31.41 -2.58 -11.43
CA LYS A 397 32.48 -1.85 -12.17
C LYS A 397 32.51 -0.37 -11.86
N SER A 398 31.34 0.25 -11.86
CA SER A 398 31.26 1.68 -11.64
C SER A 398 29.90 2.06 -11.06
N SER A 399 29.86 3.22 -10.40
CA SER A 399 28.63 3.81 -9.92
C SER A 399 28.72 5.33 -10.01
N ASP A 400 27.71 5.96 -10.59
CA ASP A 400 27.57 7.40 -10.72
C ASP A 400 26.40 7.92 -9.86
N LEU A 401 26.69 8.86 -8.97
CA LEU A 401 25.71 9.37 -8.01
C LEU A 401 24.71 10.37 -8.63
N ILE A 402 25.06 11.00 -9.75
CA ILE A 402 24.21 11.99 -10.40
C ILE A 402 23.18 11.29 -11.27
N SER A 403 23.65 10.44 -12.18
CA SER A 403 22.78 9.63 -13.02
C SER A 403 22.14 8.44 -12.28
N LYS A 404 22.62 8.11 -11.09
CA LYS A 404 22.24 6.94 -10.28
C LYS A 404 22.51 5.60 -10.99
N ASN A 405 23.34 5.63 -12.04
CA ASN A 405 23.65 4.46 -12.83
C ASN A 405 24.73 3.60 -12.16
N ILE A 406 24.43 2.35 -11.96
CA ILE A 406 25.36 1.34 -11.45
C ILE A 406 25.62 0.37 -12.58
N VAL A 407 26.89 0.12 -12.89
CA VAL A 407 27.31 -0.78 -13.97
C VAL A 407 28.10 -1.95 -13.39
N GLY A 408 27.78 -3.14 -13.86
CA GLY A 408 28.49 -4.37 -13.50
C GLY A 408 28.69 -5.30 -14.67
N THR A 409 29.55 -6.28 -14.45
CA THR A 409 29.90 -7.31 -15.42
C THR A 409 29.47 -8.68 -14.90
N ILE A 410 28.81 -9.46 -15.74
CA ILE A 410 28.52 -10.86 -15.45
C ILE A 410 29.87 -11.64 -15.38
N LYS A 411 30.09 -12.35 -14.30
CA LYS A 411 31.18 -13.34 -14.20
C LYS A 411 30.74 -14.61 -14.87
N ASN A 412 31.56 -15.10 -15.77
CA ASN A 412 31.38 -16.43 -16.32
C ASN A 412 31.44 -17.46 -15.18
N VAL A 413 30.40 -18.27 -15.09
CA VAL A 413 30.33 -19.42 -14.16
C VAL A 413 31.23 -20.55 -14.69
#